data_6e24302acb3af485c5ff794127af7ae9
#
_entry.id   6e24302acb3af485c5ff794127af7ae9
#
_cell.length_a   1.000
_cell.length_b   1.000
_cell.length_c   1.000
_cell.angle_alpha   90.00
_cell.angle_beta   90.00
_cell.angle_gamma   90.00
#
_symmetry.space_group_name_H-M   'P 1'
#
loop_
_entity.id
_entity.type
_entity.pdbx_description
1 polymer ?
#
loop_
_entity_poly.entity_id
_entity_poly.type
_entity_poly.pdbx_seq_one_letter_code
_entity_poly.pdbx_strand_id
1 'polypeptide(L)'
;MDNIKNLIKDFLEGKMDIIEFKELCNKDDSIYDFLQKIIDEIKENNDKIDKYPFPSDSSPEGVHYSDECVRYLLAPETDPSLKYGCPPHYNSVKQMLNYEWNSYTTNVRTASGALTFFNEVLVIYYQIDKTVIPTEKYSDEHDFALQVIPEYLEGGDAEIYIQEHIIPLFPTTMKKTLRIKAVKQRIKEEFKTEKGYPRWYQSSEWPLGKDGKPATYIGKGKSDGELGRWLFRDESNGEIIVVEQYD
;
A
#
# COMPACT_ATOMS: atom_id res chain seq x y z
N MET A 1 29.05 -7.74 1.02
CA MET A 1 28.05 -8.73 1.45
C MET A 1 27.70 -8.59 2.93
N ASP A 2 28.65 -8.55 3.85
CA ASP A 2 28.35 -8.43 5.28
C ASP A 2 27.58 -7.16 5.65
N ASN A 3 27.78 -6.06 4.93
CA ASN A 3 27.06 -4.80 5.18
C ASN A 3 25.56 -4.92 4.86
N ILE A 4 25.20 -5.56 3.73
CA ILE A 4 23.78 -5.75 3.35
C ILE A 4 23.08 -6.69 4.32
N LYS A 5 23.75 -7.77 4.73
CA LYS A 5 23.22 -8.70 5.72
C LYS A 5 22.94 -8.00 7.05
N ASN A 6 23.84 -7.16 7.51
CA ASN A 6 23.65 -6.39 8.74
C ASN A 6 22.51 -5.37 8.60
N LEU A 7 22.40 -4.71 7.45
CA LEU A 7 21.34 -3.75 7.15
C LEU A 7 19.96 -4.41 7.18
N ILE A 8 19.81 -5.58 6.55
CA ILE A 8 18.56 -6.35 6.59
C ILE A 8 18.26 -6.78 8.03
N LYS A 9 19.27 -7.23 8.77
CA LYS A 9 19.11 -7.63 10.16
C LYS A 9 18.71 -6.45 11.03
N ASP A 10 19.31 -5.29 10.88
CA ASP A 10 18.96 -4.09 11.62
C ASP A 10 17.53 -3.63 11.34
N PHE A 11 17.05 -3.79 10.09
CA PHE A 11 15.65 -3.57 9.74
C PHE A 11 14.74 -4.58 10.45
N LEU A 12 15.04 -5.88 10.39
CA LEU A 12 14.26 -6.94 11.04
C LEU A 12 14.26 -6.81 12.57
N GLU A 13 15.30 -6.25 13.18
CA GLU A 13 15.39 -5.96 14.61
C GLU A 13 14.73 -4.62 15.01
N GLY A 14 14.08 -3.93 14.07
CA GLY A 14 13.34 -2.68 14.32
C GLY A 14 14.22 -1.46 14.59
N LYS A 15 15.52 -1.53 14.27
CA LYS A 15 16.45 -0.41 14.36
C LYS A 15 16.31 0.59 13.20
N MET A 16 15.60 0.20 12.15
CA MET A 16 15.35 0.95 10.95
C MET A 16 13.86 0.90 10.60
N ASP A 17 13.29 2.03 10.20
CA ASP A 17 11.90 2.09 9.72
C ASP A 17 11.77 1.50 8.31
N ILE A 18 10.56 0.98 7.98
CA ILE A 18 10.30 0.38 6.65
C ILE A 18 10.48 1.39 5.51
N ILE A 19 10.19 2.66 5.75
CA ILE A 19 10.35 3.71 4.74
C ILE A 19 11.82 3.94 4.45
N GLU A 20 12.63 4.04 5.50
CA GLU A 20 14.08 4.17 5.39
C GLU A 20 14.68 2.97 4.65
N PHE A 21 14.23 1.75 4.99
CA PHE A 21 14.67 0.54 4.32
C PHE A 21 14.27 0.52 2.82
N LYS A 22 13.02 0.91 2.49
CA LYS A 22 12.55 1.07 1.11
C LYS A 22 13.41 2.05 0.32
N GLU A 23 13.74 3.20 0.91
CA GLU A 23 14.61 4.19 0.26
C GLU A 23 16.01 3.64 -0.01
N LEU A 24 16.56 2.84 0.89
CA LEU A 24 17.85 2.18 0.68
C LEU A 24 17.79 1.15 -0.44
N CYS A 25 16.75 0.33 -0.48
CA CYS A 25 16.51 -0.61 -1.57
C CYS A 25 16.42 0.10 -2.94
N ASN A 26 15.75 1.25 -2.98
CA ASN A 26 15.63 2.04 -4.21
C ASN A 26 16.94 2.71 -4.65
N LYS A 27 17.86 2.93 -3.72
CA LYS A 27 19.19 3.51 -4.00
C LYS A 27 20.24 2.48 -4.38
N ASP A 28 20.09 1.24 -3.93
CA ASP A 28 21.07 0.17 -4.10
C ASP A 28 20.42 -1.16 -4.46
N ASP A 29 20.40 -1.48 -5.75
CA ASP A 29 19.84 -2.71 -6.28
C ASP A 29 20.50 -3.98 -5.71
N SER A 30 21.70 -3.87 -5.16
CA SER A 30 22.41 -5.01 -4.56
C SER A 30 21.66 -5.59 -3.34
N ILE A 31 20.80 -4.81 -2.70
CA ILE A 31 19.92 -5.27 -1.62
C ILE A 31 18.89 -6.26 -2.18
N TYR A 32 18.25 -5.92 -3.31
CA TYR A 32 17.31 -6.82 -3.99
C TYR A 32 17.98 -8.11 -4.45
N ASP A 33 19.19 -8.00 -5.01
CA ASP A 33 19.96 -9.17 -5.45
C ASP A 33 20.31 -10.09 -4.28
N PHE A 34 20.57 -9.52 -3.11
CA PHE A 34 20.86 -10.28 -1.92
C PHE A 34 19.57 -10.96 -1.37
N LEU A 35 18.45 -10.26 -1.37
CA LEU A 35 17.15 -10.84 -0.99
C LEU A 35 16.74 -11.96 -1.95
N GLN A 36 16.99 -11.81 -3.25
CA GLN A 36 16.75 -12.85 -4.25
C GLN A 36 17.55 -14.12 -3.93
N LYS A 37 18.82 -13.99 -3.57
CA LYS A 37 19.66 -15.14 -3.18
C LYS A 37 19.07 -15.90 -1.99
N ILE A 38 18.47 -15.20 -1.04
CA ILE A 38 17.79 -15.85 0.10
C ILE A 38 16.64 -16.73 -0.39
N ILE A 39 15.82 -16.19 -1.30
CA ILE A 39 14.72 -16.98 -1.89
C ILE A 39 15.25 -18.17 -2.68
N ASP A 40 16.29 -17.97 -3.47
CA ASP A 40 16.90 -19.05 -4.27
C ASP A 40 17.48 -20.14 -3.36
N GLU A 41 18.16 -19.77 -2.27
CA GLU A 41 18.66 -20.72 -1.26
C GLU A 41 17.52 -21.48 -0.56
N ILE A 42 16.38 -20.83 -0.30
CA ILE A 42 15.20 -21.48 0.28
C ILE A 42 14.63 -22.49 -0.72
N LYS A 43 14.54 -22.13 -2.00
CA LYS A 43 14.04 -23.00 -3.08
C LYS A 43 14.93 -24.21 -3.34
N GLU A 44 16.25 -24.02 -3.35
CA GLU A 44 17.20 -25.12 -3.50
C GLU A 44 17.14 -26.13 -2.34
N ASN A 45 16.63 -25.70 -1.20
CA ASN A 45 16.54 -26.49 0.01
C ASN A 45 15.06 -26.74 0.36
N ASN A 46 14.45 -27.67 -0.36
CA ASN A 46 13.00 -27.98 -0.25
C ASN A 46 12.54 -28.23 1.19
N ASP A 47 13.41 -28.76 2.05
CA ASP A 47 13.10 -29.01 3.48
C ASP A 47 12.82 -27.71 4.26
N LYS A 48 13.21 -26.56 3.72
CA LYS A 48 12.97 -25.26 4.33
C LYS A 48 11.66 -24.60 3.89
N ILE A 49 11.14 -24.95 2.71
CA ILE A 49 9.91 -24.34 2.18
C ILE A 49 8.73 -24.60 3.10
N ASP A 50 8.62 -25.83 3.64
CA ASP A 50 7.54 -26.21 4.56
C ASP A 50 7.54 -25.41 5.89
N LYS A 51 8.60 -24.68 6.18
CA LYS A 51 8.71 -23.82 7.38
C LYS A 51 8.13 -22.42 7.17
N TYR A 52 7.92 -22.04 5.93
CA TYR A 52 7.40 -20.73 5.59
C TYR A 52 5.88 -20.80 5.43
N PRO A 53 5.15 -19.91 6.07
CA PRO A 53 3.71 -19.91 6.00
C PRO A 53 3.25 -19.62 4.57
N PHE A 54 2.47 -20.54 4.02
CA PHE A 54 1.67 -20.27 2.85
C PHE A 54 0.28 -19.87 3.32
N PRO A 55 -0.40 -18.93 2.63
CA PRO A 55 -1.79 -18.65 2.91
C PRO A 55 -2.58 -19.96 2.84
N SER A 56 -3.37 -20.26 3.86
CA SER A 56 -4.21 -21.45 3.85
C SER A 56 -5.28 -21.30 2.77
N ASP A 57 -5.47 -22.32 1.94
CA ASP A 57 -6.53 -22.39 0.91
C ASP A 57 -7.97 -22.31 1.46
N SER A 58 -8.14 -22.08 2.74
CA SER A 58 -9.41 -22.18 3.45
C SER A 58 -10.26 -20.91 3.50
N SER A 59 -9.88 -19.82 2.83
CA SER A 59 -10.72 -18.63 2.77
C SER A 59 -11.02 -18.24 1.32
N PRO A 60 -12.21 -18.54 0.80
CA PRO A 60 -12.62 -18.06 -0.51
C PRO A 60 -12.82 -16.55 -0.61
N GLU A 61 -12.81 -15.84 0.52
CA GLU A 61 -13.21 -14.42 0.61
C GLU A 61 -12.11 -13.46 1.10
N GLY A 62 -10.84 -13.89 1.20
CA GLY A 62 -9.83 -13.08 1.85
C GLY A 62 -8.38 -13.33 1.48
N VAL A 63 -8.10 -13.86 0.29
CA VAL A 63 -6.71 -13.96 -0.15
C VAL A 63 -6.21 -12.55 -0.45
N HIS A 64 -5.46 -11.99 0.48
CA HIS A 64 -4.73 -10.77 0.21
C HIS A 64 -3.71 -11.04 -0.91
N TYR A 65 -3.72 -10.21 -1.95
CA TYR A 65 -2.75 -10.23 -3.05
C TYR A 65 -1.28 -10.35 -2.57
N SER A 66 -1.01 -9.82 -1.39
CA SER A 66 0.27 -9.86 -0.73
C SER A 66 0.76 -11.26 -0.35
N ASP A 67 -0.12 -12.10 0.17
CA ASP A 67 0.22 -13.46 0.62
C ASP A 67 0.48 -14.36 -0.58
N GLU A 68 -0.24 -14.14 -1.67
CA GLU A 68 0.00 -14.82 -2.94
C GLU A 68 1.36 -14.47 -3.54
N CYS A 69 1.81 -13.22 -3.44
CA CYS A 69 3.11 -12.80 -3.96
C CYS A 69 4.26 -13.57 -3.31
N VAL A 70 4.23 -13.73 -2.00
CA VAL A 70 5.23 -14.50 -1.26
C VAL A 70 5.15 -15.98 -1.61
N ARG A 71 3.93 -16.52 -1.70
CA ARG A 71 3.67 -17.90 -2.11
C ARG A 71 4.30 -18.19 -3.48
N TYR A 72 4.14 -17.31 -4.47
CA TYR A 72 4.75 -17.47 -5.78
C TYR A 72 6.27 -17.42 -5.77
N LEU A 73 6.85 -16.55 -4.97
CA LEU A 73 8.31 -16.49 -4.85
C LEU A 73 8.89 -17.77 -4.24
N LEU A 74 8.16 -18.42 -3.32
CA LEU A 74 8.64 -19.61 -2.61
C LEU A 74 8.20 -20.91 -3.27
N ALA A 75 7.15 -20.89 -4.10
CA ALA A 75 6.61 -22.11 -4.69
C ALA A 75 7.62 -22.82 -5.60
N PRO A 76 7.62 -24.18 -5.60
CA PRO A 76 8.34 -24.94 -6.60
C PRO A 76 7.81 -24.61 -8.00
N GLU A 77 8.69 -24.48 -8.99
CA GLU A 77 8.32 -24.20 -10.39
C GLU A 77 7.33 -25.22 -10.99
N THR A 78 7.15 -26.35 -10.34
CA THR A 78 6.31 -27.47 -10.77
C THR A 78 4.93 -27.53 -10.13
N ASP A 79 4.55 -26.60 -9.28
CA ASP A 79 3.24 -26.62 -8.63
C ASP A 79 2.14 -26.18 -9.62
N PRO A 80 1.30 -27.14 -10.13
CA PRO A 80 0.28 -26.81 -11.09
C PRO A 80 -0.89 -26.01 -10.52
N SER A 81 -1.06 -25.97 -9.19
CA SER A 81 -2.12 -25.19 -8.54
C SER A 81 -1.93 -23.68 -8.68
N LEU A 82 -0.69 -23.26 -8.95
CA LEU A 82 -0.31 -21.85 -9.13
C LEU A 82 -0.58 -21.30 -10.53
N LYS A 83 -1.08 -22.13 -11.46
CA LYS A 83 -1.28 -21.74 -12.87
C LYS A 83 -2.60 -21.05 -13.18
N TYR A 84 -3.56 -21.04 -12.26
CA TYR A 84 -4.91 -20.56 -12.58
C TYR A 84 -5.37 -19.49 -11.60
N GLY A 85 -5.62 -18.32 -12.15
CA GLY A 85 -6.42 -17.27 -11.51
C GLY A 85 -5.66 -16.24 -10.68
N CYS A 86 -4.37 -16.09 -10.89
CA CYS A 86 -3.56 -15.24 -10.05
C CYS A 86 -2.99 -13.99 -10.71
N PRO A 87 -2.72 -12.97 -9.90
CA PRO A 87 -2.04 -11.76 -10.33
C PRO A 87 -0.68 -12.09 -10.96
N PRO A 88 -0.06 -11.11 -11.62
CA PRO A 88 1.14 -11.32 -12.39
C PRO A 88 2.20 -12.07 -11.59
N HIS A 89 2.71 -13.15 -12.17
CA HIS A 89 3.82 -13.89 -11.59
C HIS A 89 4.99 -12.95 -11.36
N TYR A 90 5.42 -12.82 -10.11
CA TYR A 90 6.64 -12.10 -9.82
C TYR A 90 7.84 -12.96 -10.16
N ASN A 91 8.64 -12.48 -11.09
CA ASN A 91 9.87 -13.17 -11.51
C ASN A 91 11.04 -12.90 -10.56
N SER A 92 10.89 -11.96 -9.64
CA SER A 92 11.95 -11.59 -8.69
C SER A 92 11.41 -10.90 -7.45
N VAL A 93 12.19 -10.95 -6.36
CA VAL A 93 11.93 -10.20 -5.13
C VAL A 93 11.83 -8.70 -5.42
N LYS A 94 12.69 -8.16 -6.30
CA LYS A 94 12.63 -6.75 -6.70
C LYS A 94 11.29 -6.40 -7.33
N GLN A 95 10.79 -7.24 -8.23
CA GLN A 95 9.50 -7.00 -8.88
C GLN A 95 8.35 -7.03 -7.87
N MET A 96 8.35 -8.03 -6.97
CA MET A 96 7.36 -8.14 -5.91
C MET A 96 7.38 -6.92 -4.98
N LEU A 97 8.52 -6.57 -4.41
CA LEU A 97 8.63 -5.47 -3.48
C LEU A 97 8.32 -4.13 -4.15
N ASN A 98 8.72 -3.92 -5.39
CA ASN A 98 8.36 -2.70 -6.13
C ASN A 98 6.85 -2.62 -6.39
N TYR A 99 6.20 -3.73 -6.70
CA TYR A 99 4.75 -3.78 -6.83
C TYR A 99 4.09 -3.44 -5.49
N GLU A 100 4.44 -4.14 -4.42
CA GLU A 100 3.90 -3.92 -3.09
C GLU A 100 4.15 -2.49 -2.58
N TRP A 101 5.33 -1.92 -2.85
CA TRP A 101 5.67 -0.56 -2.43
C TRP A 101 5.08 0.54 -3.29
N ASN A 102 4.68 0.25 -4.53
CA ASN A 102 4.14 1.22 -5.48
C ASN A 102 2.64 1.06 -5.76
N SER A 103 2.07 -0.11 -5.51
CA SER A 103 0.63 -0.36 -5.71
C SER A 103 -0.25 0.42 -4.74
N TYR A 104 0.33 0.78 -3.60
CA TYR A 104 -0.32 1.59 -2.59
C TYR A 104 0.68 2.65 -2.16
N THR A 105 0.41 3.87 -2.46
CA THR A 105 1.34 4.97 -2.32
C THR A 105 1.56 5.42 -0.90
N THR A 106 1.00 4.77 0.08
CA THR A 106 1.14 5.18 1.46
C THR A 106 1.63 4.09 2.37
N ASN A 107 2.33 4.52 3.36
CA ASN A 107 3.10 3.82 4.37
C ASN A 107 2.38 2.65 5.05
N VAL A 108 1.08 2.59 4.97
CA VAL A 108 0.25 1.66 5.74
C VAL A 108 -0.21 0.48 4.90
N ARG A 109 -0.62 0.72 3.66
CA ARG A 109 -1.11 -0.35 2.77
C ARG A 109 0.01 -1.10 2.06
N THR A 110 1.13 -0.42 1.80
CA THR A 110 2.33 -1.02 1.22
C THR A 110 2.90 -2.12 2.08
N ALA A 111 2.45 -2.19 3.31
CA ALA A 111 3.14 -3.02 4.25
C ALA A 111 2.70 -4.47 4.19
N SER A 112 1.48 -4.82 3.74
CA SER A 112 1.02 -6.19 4.02
C SER A 112 1.84 -7.27 3.31
N GLY A 113 2.09 -7.17 2.01
CA GLY A 113 2.91 -8.17 1.30
C GLY A 113 4.39 -8.08 1.61
N ALA A 114 4.92 -6.87 1.65
CA ALA A 114 6.29 -6.66 2.07
C ALA A 114 6.49 -7.10 3.53
N LEU A 115 5.57 -6.79 4.43
CA LEU A 115 5.63 -7.22 5.83
C LEU A 115 5.48 -8.72 5.98
N THR A 116 4.63 -9.40 5.21
CA THR A 116 4.55 -10.86 5.19
C THR A 116 5.90 -11.45 4.79
N PHE A 117 6.52 -10.94 3.72
CA PHE A 117 7.84 -11.38 3.31
C PHE A 117 8.89 -11.19 4.41
N PHE A 118 8.94 -10.03 5.02
CA PHE A 118 9.92 -9.72 6.05
C PHE A 118 9.65 -10.49 7.36
N ASN A 119 8.41 -10.50 7.84
CA ASN A 119 8.07 -11.12 9.13
C ASN A 119 8.01 -12.63 9.08
N GLU A 120 7.57 -13.22 7.97
CA GLU A 120 7.31 -14.65 7.91
C GLU A 120 8.37 -15.42 7.13
N VAL A 121 9.08 -14.78 6.22
CA VAL A 121 10.15 -15.40 5.46
C VAL A 121 11.51 -15.05 6.05
N LEU A 122 11.86 -13.77 6.10
CA LEU A 122 13.21 -13.37 6.53
C LEU A 122 13.45 -13.56 8.02
N VAL A 123 12.44 -13.41 8.86
CA VAL A 123 12.54 -13.67 10.30
C VAL A 123 12.85 -15.14 10.55
N ILE A 124 12.16 -16.06 9.85
CA ILE A 124 12.45 -17.50 9.94
C ILE A 124 13.85 -17.80 9.38
N TYR A 125 14.20 -17.25 8.22
CA TYR A 125 15.50 -17.46 7.58
C TYR A 125 16.67 -17.07 8.51
N TYR A 126 16.55 -15.89 9.15
CA TYR A 126 17.56 -15.39 10.09
C TYR A 126 17.42 -15.94 11.51
N GLN A 127 16.42 -16.79 11.80
CA GLN A 127 16.14 -17.37 13.13
C GLN A 127 15.96 -16.29 14.21
N ILE A 128 15.19 -15.26 13.89
CA ILE A 128 14.85 -14.18 14.81
C ILE A 128 13.62 -14.63 15.61
N ASP A 129 13.74 -14.69 16.95
CA ASP A 129 12.69 -15.20 17.84
C ASP A 129 11.45 -14.30 17.94
N LYS A 130 11.53 -13.06 17.50
CA LYS A 130 10.43 -12.10 17.56
C LYS A 130 10.28 -11.36 16.26
N THR A 131 9.04 -11.22 15.83
CA THR A 131 8.67 -10.24 14.80
C THR A 131 8.93 -8.84 15.33
N VAL A 132 9.94 -8.18 14.80
CA VAL A 132 10.38 -6.88 15.29
C VAL A 132 9.75 -5.75 14.48
N ILE A 133 9.29 -6.06 13.27
CA ILE A 133 8.56 -5.09 12.45
C ILE A 133 7.16 -4.95 13.07
N PRO A 134 6.80 -3.77 13.57
CA PRO A 134 5.54 -3.57 14.27
C PRO A 134 4.38 -3.54 13.26
N THR A 135 3.91 -4.73 12.85
CA THR A 135 2.71 -4.87 12.01
C THR A 135 1.52 -4.14 12.64
N GLU A 136 1.39 -4.21 13.96
CA GLU A 136 0.33 -3.53 14.72
C GLU A 136 0.34 -2.02 14.52
N LYS A 137 1.51 -1.39 14.47
CA LYS A 137 1.62 0.06 14.19
C LYS A 137 1.04 0.42 12.83
N TYR A 138 1.35 -0.38 11.81
CA TYR A 138 0.86 -0.14 10.45
C TYR A 138 -0.64 -0.48 10.32
N SER A 139 -1.11 -1.54 10.99
CA SER A 139 -2.52 -1.86 11.08
C SER A 139 -3.30 -0.74 11.77
N ASP A 140 -2.82 -0.25 12.90
CA ASP A 140 -3.45 0.86 13.64
C ASP A 140 -3.53 2.14 12.80
N GLU A 141 -2.49 2.45 12.03
CA GLU A 141 -2.48 3.62 11.15
C GLU A 141 -3.43 3.43 9.96
N HIS A 142 -3.51 2.23 9.41
CA HIS A 142 -4.48 1.89 8.38
C HIS A 142 -5.92 2.01 8.89
N ASP A 143 -6.22 1.40 10.02
CA ASP A 143 -7.54 1.48 10.65
C ASP A 143 -7.91 2.93 11.01
N PHE A 144 -6.90 3.72 11.38
CA PHE A 144 -7.11 5.14 11.61
C PHE A 144 -7.45 5.88 10.30
N ALA A 145 -6.73 5.60 9.20
CA ALA A 145 -7.01 6.19 7.90
C ALA A 145 -8.43 5.85 7.42
N LEU A 146 -8.82 4.59 7.49
CA LEU A 146 -10.20 4.16 7.17
C LEU A 146 -11.25 4.87 8.02
N GLN A 147 -10.95 5.18 9.29
CA GLN A 147 -11.89 5.87 10.18
C GLN A 147 -12.05 7.36 9.84
N VAL A 148 -11.05 8.01 9.27
CA VAL A 148 -11.07 9.46 9.02
C VAL A 148 -11.34 9.84 7.57
N ILE A 149 -11.02 8.99 6.62
CA ILE A 149 -11.27 9.21 5.20
C ILE A 149 -12.76 8.96 4.92
N PRO A 150 -13.48 9.92 4.35
CA PRO A 150 -14.87 9.70 3.99
C PRO A 150 -14.95 8.88 2.69
N GLU A 151 -16.00 8.07 2.55
CA GLU A 151 -16.24 7.15 1.43
C GLU A 151 -16.02 7.79 0.04
N TYR A 152 -16.44 9.03 -0.14
CA TYR A 152 -16.28 9.73 -1.42
C TYR A 152 -14.83 10.14 -1.75
N LEU A 153 -13.88 9.88 -0.85
CA LEU A 153 -12.43 10.09 -1.02
C LEU A 153 -11.64 8.79 -0.88
N GLU A 154 -12.29 7.65 -0.69
CA GLU A 154 -11.62 6.36 -0.61
C GLU A 154 -11.15 5.90 -1.98
N GLY A 155 -9.86 5.60 -2.08
CA GLY A 155 -9.19 5.21 -3.32
C GLY A 155 -8.57 6.37 -4.08
N GLY A 156 -7.69 6.04 -5.03
CA GLY A 156 -7.02 6.98 -5.92
C GLY A 156 -6.15 8.02 -5.25
N ASP A 157 -5.87 9.09 -5.99
CA ASP A 157 -4.96 10.17 -5.57
C ASP A 157 -5.43 10.92 -4.32
N ALA A 158 -6.74 10.99 -4.09
CA ALA A 158 -7.30 11.66 -2.93
C ALA A 158 -6.93 10.97 -1.61
N GLU A 159 -7.09 9.65 -1.57
CA GLU A 159 -6.71 8.86 -0.38
C GLU A 159 -5.23 8.99 -0.12
N ILE A 160 -4.41 8.90 -1.16
CA ILE A 160 -2.96 9.06 -1.11
C ILE A 160 -2.61 10.43 -0.52
N TYR A 161 -3.19 11.49 -1.07
CA TYR A 161 -2.96 12.84 -0.60
C TYR A 161 -3.29 13.01 0.89
N ILE A 162 -4.41 12.44 1.34
CA ILE A 162 -4.81 12.51 2.76
C ILE A 162 -3.79 11.80 3.65
N GLN A 163 -3.34 10.64 3.24
CA GLN A 163 -2.41 9.83 4.03
C GLN A 163 -1.00 10.44 4.05
N GLU A 164 -0.56 11.06 2.96
CA GLU A 164 0.79 11.63 2.87
C GLU A 164 0.89 13.07 3.39
N HIS A 165 -0.16 13.86 3.20
CA HIS A 165 -0.09 15.30 3.45
C HIS A 165 -1.00 15.80 4.59
N ILE A 166 -2.06 15.07 4.94
CA ILE A 166 -2.98 15.50 5.99
C ILE A 166 -2.77 14.75 7.29
N ILE A 167 -2.80 13.42 7.27
CA ILE A 167 -2.69 12.60 8.49
C ILE A 167 -1.39 12.87 9.26
N PRO A 168 -0.22 13.01 8.62
CA PRO A 168 1.05 13.26 9.32
C PRO A 168 1.12 14.60 10.05
N LEU A 169 0.27 15.58 9.70
CA LEU A 169 0.20 16.84 10.43
C LEU A 169 -0.30 16.68 11.88
N PHE A 170 -0.92 15.54 12.18
CA PHE A 170 -1.55 15.27 13.47
C PHE A 170 -0.89 14.04 14.12
N PRO A 171 0.05 14.24 15.05
CA PRO A 171 0.85 13.14 15.59
C PRO A 171 0.02 12.13 16.39
N THR A 172 0.49 10.89 16.43
CA THR A 172 -0.13 9.78 17.18
C THR A 172 -0.20 10.02 18.68
N THR A 173 0.62 10.94 19.20
CA THR A 173 0.60 11.38 20.60
C THR A 173 -0.65 12.19 20.99
N MET A 174 -1.40 12.68 20.00
CA MET A 174 -2.68 13.34 20.27
C MET A 174 -3.72 12.33 20.78
N LYS A 175 -4.63 12.81 21.65
CA LYS A 175 -5.79 12.00 22.04
C LYS A 175 -6.58 11.59 20.78
N LYS A 176 -6.83 10.28 20.58
CA LYS A 176 -7.44 9.70 19.37
C LYS A 176 -8.67 10.47 18.88
N THR A 177 -9.60 10.82 19.79
CA THR A 177 -10.82 11.56 19.44
C THR A 177 -10.56 12.98 18.92
N LEU A 178 -9.54 13.65 19.44
CA LEU A 178 -9.14 14.99 18.98
C LEU A 178 -8.41 14.89 17.64
N ARG A 179 -7.55 13.89 17.47
CA ARG A 179 -6.84 13.59 16.22
C ARG A 179 -7.84 13.34 15.08
N ILE A 180 -8.84 12.47 15.30
CA ILE A 180 -9.91 12.20 14.32
C ILE A 180 -10.62 13.49 13.91
N LYS A 181 -11.04 14.29 14.90
CA LYS A 181 -11.74 15.56 14.62
C LYS A 181 -10.87 16.54 13.82
N ALA A 182 -9.61 16.68 14.17
CA ALA A 182 -8.68 17.58 13.51
C ALA A 182 -8.39 17.13 12.06
N VAL A 183 -8.14 15.83 11.83
CA VAL A 183 -7.93 15.28 10.49
C VAL A 183 -9.18 15.48 9.63
N LYS A 184 -10.36 15.10 10.12
CA LYS A 184 -11.62 15.29 9.38
C LYS A 184 -11.91 16.76 9.05
N GLN A 185 -11.56 17.66 9.94
CA GLN A 185 -11.68 19.10 9.69
C GLN A 185 -10.72 19.56 8.58
N ARG A 186 -9.48 19.10 8.64
CA ARG A 186 -8.48 19.44 7.62
C ARG A 186 -8.84 18.87 6.25
N ILE A 187 -9.35 17.66 6.18
CA ILE A 187 -9.87 17.08 4.93
C ILE A 187 -10.95 17.99 4.32
N LYS A 188 -11.91 18.47 5.13
CA LYS A 188 -12.96 19.38 4.63
C LYS A 188 -12.42 20.72 4.14
N GLU A 189 -11.35 21.21 4.72
CA GLU A 189 -10.72 22.48 4.32
C GLU A 189 -9.96 22.34 3.00
N GLU A 190 -9.37 21.17 2.74
CA GLU A 190 -8.60 20.90 1.53
C GLU A 190 -9.50 20.42 0.37
N PHE A 191 -10.40 19.48 0.64
CA PHE A 191 -11.32 18.92 -0.35
C PHE A 191 -12.60 19.74 -0.44
N LYS A 192 -12.50 20.89 -1.11
CA LYS A 192 -13.59 21.86 -1.22
C LYS A 192 -14.69 21.43 -2.17
N THR A 193 -15.93 21.76 -1.83
CA THR A 193 -17.09 21.48 -2.66
C THR A 193 -18.02 22.69 -2.75
N GLU A 194 -18.58 22.95 -3.94
CA GLU A 194 -19.61 23.98 -4.15
C GLU A 194 -21.03 23.39 -4.11
N LYS A 195 -21.19 22.13 -4.51
CA LYS A 195 -22.51 21.47 -4.65
C LYS A 195 -22.52 20.05 -4.09
N GLY A 196 -22.44 19.91 -2.78
CA GLY A 196 -22.42 18.57 -2.14
C GLY A 196 -21.15 17.80 -2.46
N TYR A 197 -21.23 16.49 -2.45
CA TYR A 197 -20.08 15.61 -2.71
C TYR A 197 -20.33 14.77 -3.95
N PRO A 198 -19.27 14.34 -4.67
CA PRO A 198 -19.43 13.42 -5.79
C PRO A 198 -20.01 12.09 -5.29
N ARG A 199 -20.93 11.54 -6.07
CA ARG A 199 -21.43 10.17 -5.89
C ARG A 199 -20.87 9.37 -7.06
N TRP A 200 -19.75 8.72 -6.80
CA TRP A 200 -19.04 7.93 -7.78
C TRP A 200 -19.85 6.71 -8.20
N TYR A 201 -19.64 6.23 -9.40
CA TYR A 201 -20.18 4.93 -9.86
C TYR A 201 -19.23 3.80 -9.48
N GLN A 202 -17.94 4.12 -9.36
CA GLN A 202 -16.87 3.21 -8.98
C GLN A 202 -16.11 3.79 -7.76
N SER A 203 -14.82 3.51 -7.66
CA SER A 203 -13.97 4.13 -6.63
C SER A 203 -13.84 5.64 -6.82
N SER A 204 -13.41 6.33 -5.79
CA SER A 204 -13.12 7.76 -5.86
C SER A 204 -12.01 8.06 -6.86
N GLU A 205 -12.25 9.03 -7.73
CA GLU A 205 -11.27 9.59 -8.67
C GLU A 205 -11.15 11.11 -8.49
N TRP A 206 -11.14 11.56 -7.23
CA TRP A 206 -10.98 12.99 -6.94
C TRP A 206 -9.63 13.51 -7.45
N PRO A 207 -9.61 14.45 -8.43
CA PRO A 207 -8.38 14.86 -9.05
C PRO A 207 -7.58 15.85 -8.20
N LEU A 208 -6.27 15.83 -8.38
CA LEU A 208 -5.38 16.87 -7.93
C LEU A 208 -5.15 17.89 -9.05
N GLY A 209 -5.01 19.15 -8.67
CA GLY A 209 -4.61 20.21 -9.57
C GLY A 209 -3.13 20.15 -9.98
N LYS A 210 -2.69 21.04 -10.86
CA LYS A 210 -1.29 21.09 -11.31
C LYS A 210 -0.29 21.43 -10.20
N ASP A 211 -0.77 22.01 -9.11
CA ASP A 211 0.04 22.27 -7.90
C ASP A 211 0.07 21.07 -6.92
N GLY A 212 -0.52 19.94 -7.29
CA GLY A 212 -0.60 18.74 -6.48
C GLY A 212 -1.60 18.81 -5.34
N LYS A 213 -2.46 19.84 -5.28
CA LYS A 213 -3.51 19.97 -4.26
C LYS A 213 -4.86 19.48 -4.78
N PRO A 214 -5.79 19.08 -3.88
CA PRO A 214 -7.12 18.67 -4.28
C PRO A 214 -7.85 19.78 -5.06
N ALA A 215 -8.39 19.42 -6.23
CA ALA A 215 -9.24 20.33 -7.00
C ALA A 215 -10.59 20.53 -6.30
N THR A 216 -11.24 21.67 -6.51
CA THR A 216 -12.55 21.97 -5.93
C THR A 216 -13.66 21.29 -6.74
N TYR A 217 -14.49 20.46 -6.10
CA TYR A 217 -15.67 19.87 -6.75
C TYR A 217 -16.74 20.95 -6.98
N ILE A 218 -17.13 21.16 -8.24
CA ILE A 218 -18.10 22.19 -8.62
C ILE A 218 -19.47 21.61 -9.00
N GLY A 219 -19.58 20.30 -9.18
CA GLY A 219 -20.85 19.64 -9.38
C GLY A 219 -20.83 18.53 -10.41
N LYS A 220 -21.99 17.90 -10.62
CA LYS A 220 -22.19 16.85 -11.64
C LYS A 220 -22.41 17.53 -13.00
N GLY A 221 -21.69 17.09 -14.00
CA GLY A 221 -21.90 17.46 -15.39
C GLY A 221 -23.10 16.73 -16.01
N LYS A 222 -23.39 17.06 -17.27
CA LYS A 222 -24.46 16.37 -18.01
C LYS A 222 -24.07 14.92 -18.24
N SER A 223 -24.90 13.98 -17.71
CA SER A 223 -24.72 12.54 -17.95
C SER A 223 -25.20 12.17 -19.37
N ASP A 224 -24.61 11.13 -19.95
CA ASP A 224 -25.02 10.57 -21.22
C ASP A 224 -25.13 9.04 -21.09
N GLY A 225 -26.37 8.56 -20.92
CA GLY A 225 -26.62 7.14 -20.63
C GLY A 225 -25.95 6.70 -19.33
N GLU A 226 -25.11 5.69 -19.41
CA GLU A 226 -24.34 5.10 -18.31
C GLU A 226 -23.11 5.91 -17.90
N LEU A 227 -22.77 6.97 -18.69
CA LEU A 227 -21.59 7.79 -18.45
C LEU A 227 -21.91 8.91 -17.43
N GLY A 228 -21.32 8.86 -16.26
CA GLY A 228 -21.34 9.93 -15.27
C GLY A 228 -20.18 10.91 -15.48
N ARG A 229 -20.42 12.19 -15.23
CA ARG A 229 -19.42 13.25 -15.31
C ARG A 229 -19.40 14.06 -14.03
N TRP A 230 -18.21 14.26 -13.45
CA TRP A 230 -17.99 15.11 -12.28
C TRP A 230 -17.02 16.21 -12.67
N LEU A 231 -17.38 17.44 -12.31
CA LEU A 231 -16.63 18.63 -12.69
C LEU A 231 -15.87 19.14 -11.49
N PHE A 232 -14.60 19.42 -11.71
CA PHE A 232 -13.71 20.00 -10.70
C PHE A 232 -13.02 21.23 -11.26
N ARG A 233 -12.64 22.14 -10.40
CA ARG A 233 -11.83 23.30 -10.76
C ARG A 233 -10.46 23.19 -10.11
N ASP A 234 -9.41 23.23 -10.91
CA ASP A 234 -8.05 23.40 -10.45
C ASP A 234 -7.86 24.85 -9.96
N GLU A 235 -7.72 25.03 -8.67
CA GLU A 235 -7.58 26.36 -8.06
C GLU A 235 -6.26 27.06 -8.42
N SER A 236 -5.25 26.31 -8.90
CA SER A 236 -3.95 26.87 -9.28
C SER A 236 -4.00 27.65 -10.59
N ASN A 237 -4.92 27.31 -11.50
CA ASN A 237 -4.98 27.88 -12.84
C ASN A 237 -6.40 28.15 -13.35
N GLY A 238 -7.43 27.74 -12.62
CA GLY A 238 -8.84 27.90 -12.97
C GLY A 238 -9.34 26.91 -14.05
N GLU A 239 -8.54 25.95 -14.48
CA GLU A 239 -8.98 24.94 -15.46
C GLU A 239 -10.04 24.02 -14.87
N ILE A 240 -10.95 23.56 -15.74
CA ILE A 240 -11.96 22.57 -15.39
C ILE A 240 -11.44 21.19 -15.72
N ILE A 241 -11.39 20.33 -14.69
CA ILE A 241 -11.08 18.92 -14.82
C ILE A 241 -12.40 18.15 -14.87
N VAL A 242 -12.57 17.28 -15.83
CA VAL A 242 -13.74 16.41 -15.98
C VAL A 242 -13.32 14.99 -15.66
N VAL A 243 -13.97 14.38 -14.68
CA VAL A 243 -13.81 12.96 -14.37
C VAL A 243 -15.02 12.22 -14.92
N GLU A 244 -14.80 11.14 -15.65
CA GLU A 244 -15.83 10.32 -16.27
C GLU A 244 -15.75 8.88 -15.77
N GLN A 245 -16.89 8.31 -15.37
CA GLN A 245 -17.00 6.90 -15.00
C GLN A 245 -18.25 6.29 -15.64
N TYR A 246 -18.18 5.02 -15.93
CA TYR A 246 -19.30 4.22 -16.40
C TYR A 246 -19.96 3.49 -15.23
N ASP A 247 -21.32 3.46 -15.26
CA ASP A 247 -22.15 2.70 -14.30
C ASP A 247 -22.12 1.20 -14.61
#